data_15c355fadadf3804814e39a20e233cb2
#
_entry.id   15c355fadadf3804814e39a20e233cb2
#
_cell.length_a   1.000
_cell.length_b   1.000
_cell.length_c   1.000
_cell.angle_alpha   90.00
_cell.angle_beta   90.00
_cell.angle_gamma   90.00
#
_symmetry.space_group_name_H-M   'P 1'
#
loop_
_entity.id
_entity.type
_entity.pdbx_description
1 polymer ?
#
loop_
_entity_poly.entity_id
_entity_poly.type
_entity_poly.pdbx_seq_one_letter_code
_entity_poly.pdbx_strand_id
1 'polypeptide(L)'
;MVVWIIGYSGSGKTYLASRLLKKIKGKKIHIDGDDVRKFLTYDLKYSLSDRKKNSKFISDLCKFLESKNYYVVCSILSIFREHQIDNRLKFKKYFQIYLQSDFKHIKKRNNKKIYSKSKQVVGVDIKFPKPIRNDLIIKNKFKPFTEMMIKNILNKIDDI
;
A
#
# COMPACT_ATOMS: atom_id res chain seq x y z
N MET A 1 6.79 0.25 13.98
CA MET A 1 5.83 -0.63 13.26
C MET A 1 5.54 -0.09 11.89
N VAL A 2 5.59 -0.94 10.88
CA VAL A 2 5.23 -0.59 9.50
C VAL A 2 4.11 -1.51 9.00
N VAL A 3 2.95 -0.96 8.69
CA VAL A 3 1.83 -1.65 8.03
C VAL A 3 1.86 -1.31 6.55
N TRP A 4 2.01 -2.33 5.71
CA TRP A 4 2.20 -2.19 4.26
C TRP A 4 0.96 -2.69 3.51
N ILE A 5 0.15 -1.79 2.96
CA ILE A 5 -1.10 -2.12 2.27
C ILE A 5 -0.88 -2.17 0.77
N ILE A 6 -1.02 -3.35 0.20
CA ILE A 6 -0.82 -3.61 -1.23
C ILE A 6 -2.15 -3.82 -1.94
N GLY A 7 -2.28 -3.33 -3.16
CA GLY A 7 -3.45 -3.56 -4.00
C GLY A 7 -3.47 -2.64 -5.21
N TYR A 8 -4.37 -2.89 -6.14
CA TYR A 8 -4.55 -2.06 -7.34
C TYR A 8 -4.80 -0.58 -7.02
N SER A 9 -4.52 0.30 -7.99
CA SER A 9 -5.00 1.68 -7.93
C SER A 9 -6.54 1.69 -7.87
N GLY A 10 -7.11 2.52 -7.01
CA GLY A 10 -8.58 2.55 -6.80
C GLY A 10 -9.15 1.40 -5.95
N SER A 11 -8.33 0.51 -5.39
CA SER A 11 -8.82 -0.58 -4.52
C SER A 11 -9.24 -0.14 -3.11
N GLY A 12 -9.04 1.12 -2.73
CA GLY A 12 -9.41 1.62 -1.39
C GLY A 12 -8.31 1.50 -0.33
N LYS A 13 -7.04 1.32 -0.72
CA LYS A 13 -5.90 1.27 0.22
C LYS A 13 -5.82 2.49 1.12
N THR A 14 -5.87 3.69 0.54
CA THR A 14 -5.84 4.98 1.25
C THR A 14 -7.01 5.10 2.23
N TYR A 15 -8.20 4.61 1.85
CA TYR A 15 -9.37 4.56 2.73
C TYR A 15 -9.13 3.61 3.92
N LEU A 16 -8.62 2.40 3.69
CA LEU A 16 -8.26 1.47 4.76
C LEU A 16 -7.19 2.07 5.68
N ALA A 17 -6.14 2.67 5.11
CA ALA A 17 -5.08 3.33 5.87
C ALA A 17 -5.63 4.43 6.80
N SER A 18 -6.52 5.29 6.28
CA SER A 18 -7.14 6.35 7.08
C SER A 18 -7.99 5.81 8.23
N ARG A 19 -8.70 4.69 8.02
CA ARG A 19 -9.51 4.04 9.06
C ARG A 19 -8.64 3.43 10.17
N LEU A 20 -7.54 2.78 9.81
CA LEU A 20 -6.56 2.24 10.77
C LEU A 20 -5.93 3.36 11.59
N LEU A 21 -5.44 4.41 10.93
CA LEU A 21 -4.78 5.53 11.60
C LEU A 21 -5.69 6.25 12.60
N LYS A 22 -7.00 6.32 12.37
CA LYS A 22 -7.93 6.92 13.33
C LYS A 22 -7.94 6.19 14.69
N LYS A 23 -7.62 4.90 14.71
CA LYS A 23 -7.63 4.08 15.93
C LYS A 23 -6.26 3.92 16.59
N ILE A 24 -5.18 4.10 15.83
CA ILE A 24 -3.82 4.00 16.34
C ILE A 24 -3.53 5.22 17.23
N LYS A 25 -2.94 4.98 18.39
CA LYS A 25 -2.46 6.02 19.31
C LYS A 25 -0.99 6.37 19.05
N GLY A 26 -0.54 7.50 19.56
CA GLY A 26 0.86 7.94 19.48
C GLY A 26 1.26 8.53 18.12
N LYS A 27 2.58 8.55 17.85
CA LYS A 27 3.14 9.08 16.60
C LYS A 27 2.80 8.17 15.44
N LYS A 28 2.01 8.65 14.51
CA LYS A 28 1.51 7.89 13.36
C LYS A 28 1.54 8.71 12.09
N ILE A 29 1.76 8.04 10.97
CA ILE A 29 1.81 8.69 9.66
C ILE A 29 1.29 7.77 8.56
N HIS A 30 0.61 8.36 7.57
CA HIS A 30 0.28 7.71 6.31
C HIS A 30 1.30 8.05 5.25
N ILE A 31 1.81 7.05 4.57
CA ILE A 31 2.65 7.21 3.38
C ILE A 31 1.87 6.64 2.19
N ASP A 32 1.45 7.51 1.28
CA ASP A 32 0.81 7.12 0.03
C ASP A 32 1.81 7.16 -1.13
N GLY A 33 1.90 6.09 -1.90
CA GLY A 33 2.87 5.98 -2.98
C GLY A 33 2.67 6.98 -4.11
N ASP A 34 1.44 7.44 -4.34
CA ASP A 34 1.13 8.46 -5.35
C ASP A 34 1.53 9.86 -4.85
N ASP A 35 1.35 10.13 -3.53
CA ASP A 35 1.70 11.43 -2.96
C ASP A 35 3.23 11.59 -2.83
N VAL A 36 3.93 10.53 -2.40
CA VAL A 36 5.40 10.54 -2.37
C VAL A 36 5.97 10.83 -3.77
N ARG A 37 5.41 10.22 -4.82
CA ARG A 37 5.84 10.46 -6.19
C ARG A 37 5.71 11.93 -6.62
N LYS A 38 4.63 12.60 -6.22
CA LYS A 38 4.41 14.03 -6.53
C LYS A 38 5.36 14.94 -5.75
N PHE A 39 5.76 14.52 -4.56
CA PHE A 39 6.62 15.29 -3.68
C PHE A 39 8.11 15.22 -4.07
N LEU A 40 8.51 14.18 -4.76
CA LEU A 40 9.90 14.02 -5.19
C LEU A 40 10.29 15.08 -6.22
N THR A 41 11.44 15.71 -6.01
CA THR A 41 11.97 16.80 -6.85
C THR A 41 12.43 16.34 -8.22
N TYR A 42 12.68 15.04 -8.40
CA TYR A 42 13.02 14.44 -9.70
C TYR A 42 11.79 13.76 -10.30
N ASP A 43 11.58 13.97 -11.58
CA ASP A 43 10.39 13.52 -12.32
C ASP A 43 10.36 12.00 -12.48
N LEU A 44 9.81 11.28 -11.49
CA LEU A 44 9.54 9.85 -11.60
C LEU A 44 8.23 9.61 -12.35
N LYS A 45 8.35 9.11 -13.56
CA LYS A 45 7.22 8.69 -14.41
C LYS A 45 6.68 7.31 -13.98
N TYR A 46 5.99 6.64 -14.87
CA TYR A 46 5.32 5.37 -14.58
C TYR A 46 6.01 4.15 -15.22
N SER A 47 7.23 4.31 -15.74
CA SER A 47 8.04 3.20 -16.21
C SER A 47 8.32 2.19 -15.10
N LEU A 48 8.64 0.95 -15.44
CA LEU A 48 9.01 -0.07 -14.44
C LEU A 48 10.22 0.36 -13.60
N SER A 49 11.21 1.01 -14.25
CA SER A 49 12.38 1.55 -13.57
C SER A 49 12.01 2.62 -12.55
N ASP A 50 11.18 3.61 -12.93
CA ASP A 50 10.75 4.68 -12.02
C ASP A 50 9.88 4.14 -10.88
N ARG A 51 9.02 3.16 -11.17
CA ARG A 51 8.24 2.47 -10.13
C ARG A 51 9.14 1.74 -9.14
N LYS A 52 10.23 1.12 -9.63
CA LYS A 52 11.21 0.43 -8.77
C LYS A 52 11.95 1.42 -7.88
N LYS A 53 12.43 2.53 -8.43
CA LYS A 53 13.07 3.62 -7.67
C LYS A 53 12.14 4.19 -6.62
N ASN A 54 10.89 4.53 -7.00
CA ASN A 54 9.89 5.04 -6.06
C ASN A 54 9.57 4.04 -4.93
N SER A 55 9.41 2.76 -5.26
CA SER A 55 9.15 1.72 -4.26
C SER A 55 10.30 1.56 -3.27
N LYS A 56 11.56 1.63 -3.75
CA LYS A 56 12.73 1.61 -2.89
C LYS A 56 12.79 2.83 -1.99
N PHE A 57 12.60 4.03 -2.54
CA PHE A 57 12.57 5.27 -1.77
C PHE A 57 11.52 5.25 -0.66
N ILE A 58 10.30 4.80 -0.98
CA ILE A 58 9.21 4.66 0.01
C ILE A 58 9.61 3.70 1.13
N SER A 59 10.25 2.57 0.79
CA SER A 59 10.73 1.62 1.78
C SER A 59 11.78 2.25 2.72
N ASP A 60 12.72 3.03 2.16
CA ASP A 60 13.75 3.72 2.93
C ASP A 60 13.15 4.81 3.82
N LEU A 61 12.19 5.58 3.31
CA LEU A 61 11.44 6.58 4.07
C LEU A 61 10.66 5.94 5.24
N CYS A 62 9.96 4.84 4.98
CA CYS A 62 9.26 4.12 6.05
C CYS A 62 10.23 3.59 7.12
N LYS A 63 11.43 3.15 6.74
CA LYS A 63 12.47 2.72 7.68
C LYS A 63 12.97 3.87 8.54
N PHE A 64 13.21 5.03 7.93
CA PHE A 64 13.58 6.23 8.68
C PHE A 64 12.50 6.62 9.68
N LEU A 65 11.24 6.65 9.28
CA LEU A 65 10.11 6.98 10.16
C LEU A 65 9.95 5.95 11.30
N GLU A 66 10.10 4.65 11.01
CA GLU A 66 10.10 3.60 12.04
C GLU A 66 11.21 3.84 13.06
N SER A 67 12.42 4.25 12.64
CA SER A 67 13.53 4.56 13.55
C SER A 67 13.25 5.75 14.46
N LYS A 68 12.32 6.63 14.08
CA LYS A 68 11.82 7.77 14.87
C LYS A 68 10.57 7.43 15.71
N ASN A 69 10.29 6.13 15.88
CA ASN A 69 9.15 5.59 16.62
C ASN A 69 7.76 5.98 16.06
N TYR A 70 7.67 6.20 14.74
CA TYR A 70 6.36 6.35 14.10
C TYR A 70 5.72 4.97 13.84
N TYR A 71 4.42 4.93 14.01
CA TYR A 71 3.57 3.91 13.45
C TYR A 71 3.26 4.31 12.00
N VAL A 72 3.85 3.61 11.06
CA VAL A 72 3.75 3.93 9.62
C VAL A 72 2.70 3.06 8.97
N VAL A 73 1.70 3.65 8.33
CA VAL A 73 0.77 2.93 7.45
C VAL A 73 1.08 3.36 6.02
N CYS A 74 1.66 2.45 5.24
CA CYS A 74 2.03 2.70 3.85
C CYS A 74 1.01 2.07 2.89
N SER A 75 0.44 2.85 1.98
CA SER A 75 -0.43 2.37 0.92
C SER A 75 0.22 2.52 -0.45
N ILE A 76 0.51 1.38 -1.10
CA ILE A 76 1.29 1.33 -2.33
C ILE A 76 0.80 0.21 -3.26
N LEU A 77 1.10 0.35 -4.55
CA LEU A 77 0.82 -0.68 -5.54
C LEU A 77 1.69 -1.95 -5.35
N SER A 78 3.00 -1.75 -5.04
CA SER A 78 3.98 -2.81 -4.66
C SER A 78 4.02 -4.01 -5.61
N ILE A 79 4.41 -3.78 -6.87
CA ILE A 79 4.48 -4.85 -7.89
C ILE A 79 5.78 -5.66 -7.85
N PHE A 80 6.76 -5.26 -7.06
CA PHE A 80 8.08 -5.90 -6.96
C PHE A 80 8.12 -6.86 -5.77
N ARG A 81 8.14 -8.17 -6.05
CA ARG A 81 8.15 -9.20 -4.99
C ARG A 81 9.43 -9.18 -4.16
N GLU A 82 10.56 -8.88 -4.79
CA GLU A 82 11.84 -8.71 -4.13
C GLU A 82 11.76 -7.62 -3.03
N HIS A 83 11.13 -6.47 -3.31
CA HIS A 83 10.96 -5.42 -2.30
C HIS A 83 10.04 -5.84 -1.13
N GLN A 84 9.08 -6.75 -1.37
CA GLN A 84 8.24 -7.29 -0.29
C GLN A 84 9.04 -8.21 0.63
N ILE A 85 10.00 -8.98 0.08
CA ILE A 85 10.94 -9.81 0.84
C ILE A 85 11.89 -8.93 1.64
N ASP A 86 12.53 -7.96 0.97
CA ASP A 86 13.48 -7.03 1.58
C ASP A 86 12.84 -6.25 2.74
N ASN A 87 11.59 -5.83 2.60
CA ASN A 87 10.88 -5.14 3.65
C ASN A 87 10.73 -5.98 4.94
N ARG A 88 10.51 -7.29 4.81
CA ARG A 88 10.42 -8.19 5.98
C ARG A 88 11.73 -8.31 6.74
N LEU A 89 12.84 -8.19 6.06
CA LEU A 89 14.19 -8.21 6.68
C LEU A 89 14.56 -6.83 7.23
N LYS A 90 14.08 -5.78 6.59
CA LYS A 90 14.45 -4.40 6.87
C LYS A 90 13.77 -3.81 8.10
N PHE A 91 12.48 -4.08 8.28
CA PHE A 91 11.70 -3.49 9.36
C PHE A 91 11.76 -4.31 10.65
N LYS A 92 11.77 -3.63 11.80
CA LYS A 92 11.74 -4.28 13.12
C LYS A 92 10.40 -5.00 13.35
N LYS A 93 9.30 -4.32 13.00
CA LYS A 93 7.93 -4.85 13.03
C LYS A 93 7.23 -4.51 11.73
N TYR A 94 6.81 -5.55 10.99
CA TYR A 94 6.23 -5.42 9.64
C TYR A 94 4.98 -6.26 9.49
N PHE A 95 3.90 -5.65 9.01
CA PHE A 95 2.64 -6.33 8.72
C PHE A 95 2.17 -6.00 7.30
N GLN A 96 2.05 -7.00 6.46
CA GLN A 96 1.65 -6.84 5.07
C GLN A 96 0.18 -7.22 4.84
N ILE A 97 -0.61 -6.27 4.40
CA ILE A 97 -2.01 -6.46 4.03
C ILE A 97 -2.13 -6.47 2.50
N TYR A 98 -2.66 -7.54 1.94
CA TYR A 98 -3.08 -7.56 0.55
C TYR A 98 -4.58 -7.25 0.46
N LEU A 99 -4.91 -6.07 -0.04
CA LEU A 99 -6.29 -5.68 -0.35
C LEU A 99 -6.65 -6.23 -1.74
N GLN A 100 -7.07 -7.49 -1.76
CA GLN A 100 -7.41 -8.23 -2.96
C GLN A 100 -8.74 -7.73 -3.55
N SER A 101 -8.71 -7.22 -4.76
CA SER A 101 -9.88 -6.70 -5.46
C SER A 101 -10.01 -7.34 -6.84
N ASP A 102 -11.23 -7.57 -7.29
CA ASP A 102 -11.49 -7.95 -8.67
C ASP A 102 -11.17 -6.78 -9.60
N PHE A 103 -10.25 -7.03 -10.53
CA PHE A 103 -9.79 -6.00 -11.47
C PHE A 103 -10.92 -5.51 -12.41
N LYS A 104 -11.85 -6.38 -12.81
CA LYS A 104 -13.01 -5.99 -13.63
C LYS A 104 -13.86 -4.94 -12.91
N HIS A 105 -14.13 -5.13 -11.62
CA HIS A 105 -14.85 -4.16 -10.79
C HIS A 105 -14.08 -2.85 -10.64
N ILE A 106 -12.76 -2.89 -10.41
CA ILE A 106 -11.95 -1.69 -10.33
C ILE A 106 -12.00 -0.90 -11.64
N LYS A 107 -11.82 -1.57 -12.77
CA LYS A 107 -11.84 -0.96 -14.10
C LYS A 107 -13.21 -0.31 -14.39
N LYS A 108 -14.31 -0.98 -14.03
CA LYS A 108 -15.66 -0.44 -14.20
C LYS A 108 -15.88 0.83 -13.36
N ARG A 109 -15.39 0.86 -12.13
CA ARG A 109 -15.51 2.04 -11.25
C ARG A 109 -14.67 3.22 -11.73
N ASN A 110 -13.47 2.96 -12.25
CA ASN A 110 -12.50 3.89 -12.84
C ASN A 110 -12.47 5.31 -12.20
N ASN A 111 -12.66 5.41 -10.89
CA ASN A 111 -12.81 6.66 -10.16
C ASN A 111 -11.65 7.64 -10.37
N LYS A 112 -10.46 7.14 -10.71
CA LYS A 112 -9.27 7.95 -10.98
C LYS A 112 -9.03 8.19 -12.48
N LYS A 113 -9.89 7.70 -13.37
CA LYS A 113 -9.74 7.74 -14.85
C LYS A 113 -8.39 7.18 -15.38
N ILE A 114 -7.62 6.49 -14.52
CA ILE A 114 -6.29 5.96 -14.82
C ILE A 114 -6.37 4.87 -15.88
N TYR A 115 -7.39 4.03 -15.80
CA TYR A 115 -7.56 2.85 -16.65
C TYR A 115 -8.03 3.15 -18.07
N SER A 116 -8.41 4.40 -18.36
CA SER A 116 -8.89 4.82 -19.68
C SER A 116 -7.98 5.85 -20.36
N LYS A 117 -7.12 6.55 -19.64
CA LYS A 117 -6.36 7.70 -20.16
C LYS A 117 -4.84 7.59 -20.02
N SER A 118 -4.32 6.63 -19.25
CA SER A 118 -2.89 6.54 -18.97
C SER A 118 -2.24 5.36 -19.66
N LYS A 119 -0.94 5.50 -20.03
CA LYS A 119 -0.07 4.42 -20.48
C LYS A 119 0.68 3.80 -19.29
N GLN A 120 1.20 2.58 -19.47
CA GLN A 120 1.96 1.83 -18.45
C GLN A 120 1.15 1.60 -17.17
N VAL A 121 -0.12 1.27 -17.34
CA VAL A 121 -1.07 1.04 -16.23
C VAL A 121 -0.96 -0.40 -15.75
N VAL A 122 -0.73 -0.57 -14.45
CA VAL A 122 -0.69 -1.89 -13.83
C VAL A 122 -2.09 -2.49 -13.80
N GLY A 123 -2.22 -3.70 -14.32
CA GLY A 123 -3.48 -4.40 -14.55
C GLY A 123 -3.99 -4.30 -15.99
N VAL A 124 -3.44 -3.37 -16.79
CA VAL A 124 -3.72 -3.24 -18.23
C VAL A 124 -2.45 -3.57 -19.01
N ASP A 125 -1.46 -2.68 -18.96
CA ASP A 125 -0.22 -2.79 -19.75
C ASP A 125 0.86 -3.57 -18.99
N ILE A 126 0.85 -3.50 -17.65
CA ILE A 126 1.80 -4.14 -16.76
C ILE A 126 1.05 -5.16 -15.90
N LYS A 127 1.53 -6.40 -15.87
CA LYS A 127 0.96 -7.44 -15.01
C LYS A 127 1.07 -7.03 -13.53
N PHE A 128 0.00 -7.21 -12.77
CA PHE A 128 0.03 -7.11 -11.32
C PHE A 128 0.39 -8.48 -10.71
N PRO A 129 1.63 -8.69 -10.27
CA PRO A 129 1.99 -9.95 -9.63
C PRO A 129 1.26 -10.06 -8.28
N LYS A 130 0.66 -11.22 -8.02
CA LYS A 130 0.03 -11.46 -6.72
C LYS A 130 1.08 -11.28 -5.61
N PRO A 131 0.81 -10.45 -4.59
CA PRO A 131 1.73 -10.26 -3.47
C PRO A 131 1.99 -11.57 -2.73
N ILE A 132 3.21 -11.72 -2.22
CA ILE A 132 3.67 -12.92 -1.52
C ILE A 132 3.80 -12.66 -0.02
N ARG A 133 3.77 -13.73 0.79
CA ARG A 133 3.98 -13.67 2.25
C ARG A 133 3.10 -12.61 2.93
N ASN A 134 1.80 -12.56 2.57
CA ASN A 134 0.88 -11.62 3.20
C ASN A 134 0.50 -12.11 4.60
N ASP A 135 0.53 -11.23 5.60
CA ASP A 135 0.05 -11.52 6.95
C ASP A 135 -1.48 -11.49 6.99
N LEU A 136 -2.08 -10.67 6.13
CA LEU A 136 -3.53 -10.60 5.98
C LEU A 136 -3.94 -10.39 4.51
N ILE A 137 -4.93 -11.16 4.06
CA ILE A 137 -5.58 -10.95 2.76
C ILE A 137 -7.02 -10.53 3.03
N ILE A 138 -7.39 -9.34 2.54
CA ILE A 138 -8.75 -8.83 2.62
C ILE A 138 -9.38 -8.88 1.23
N LYS A 139 -10.40 -9.73 1.06
CA LYS A 139 -11.22 -9.75 -0.16
C LYS A 139 -12.11 -8.51 -0.17
N ASN A 140 -11.73 -7.52 -0.96
CA ASN A 140 -12.43 -6.25 -1.01
C ASN A 140 -13.71 -6.35 -1.86
N LYS A 141 -14.84 -6.22 -1.20
CA LYS A 141 -16.17 -6.17 -1.84
C LYS A 141 -16.65 -4.74 -2.11
N PHE A 142 -15.77 -3.74 -1.96
CA PHE A 142 -16.07 -2.31 -2.12
C PHE A 142 -17.17 -1.78 -1.19
N LYS A 143 -17.40 -2.47 -0.08
CA LYS A 143 -18.22 -2.01 1.04
C LYS A 143 -17.36 -1.22 2.04
N PRO A 144 -17.92 -0.29 2.80
CA PRO A 144 -17.20 0.40 3.88
C PRO A 144 -16.62 -0.59 4.89
N PHE A 145 -15.41 -0.33 5.37
CA PHE A 145 -14.82 -1.08 6.47
C PHE A 145 -15.56 -0.72 7.78
N THR A 146 -16.17 -1.72 8.41
CA THR A 146 -16.84 -1.54 9.69
C THR A 146 -15.84 -1.34 10.83
N GLU A 147 -16.28 -0.79 11.95
CA GLU A 147 -15.46 -0.62 13.15
C GLU A 147 -14.92 -1.98 13.65
N MET A 148 -15.75 -3.02 13.61
CA MET A 148 -15.36 -4.37 13.98
C MET A 148 -14.24 -4.91 13.07
N MET A 149 -14.34 -4.71 11.75
CA MET A 149 -13.28 -5.12 10.82
C MET A 149 -11.96 -4.40 11.12
N ILE A 150 -12.00 -3.09 11.38
CA ILE A 150 -10.81 -2.31 11.73
C ILE A 150 -10.20 -2.81 13.04
N LYS A 151 -11.02 -3.05 14.07
CA LYS A 151 -10.55 -3.62 15.35
C LYS A 151 -9.87 -4.98 15.16
N ASN A 152 -10.49 -5.86 14.39
CA ASN A 152 -9.92 -7.20 14.11
C ASN A 152 -8.59 -7.12 13.34
N ILE A 153 -8.43 -6.16 12.43
CA ILE A 153 -7.16 -5.93 11.72
C ILE A 153 -6.10 -5.45 12.71
N LEU A 154 -6.43 -4.49 13.58
CA LEU A 154 -5.49 -3.96 14.56
C LEU A 154 -5.04 -5.04 15.56
N ASN A 155 -5.94 -5.85 16.08
CA ASN A 155 -5.58 -6.97 16.95
C ASN A 155 -4.53 -7.89 16.28
N LYS A 156 -4.74 -8.26 15.01
CA LYS A 156 -3.75 -9.07 14.26
C LYS A 156 -2.40 -8.37 14.05
N ILE A 157 -2.39 -7.06 13.98
CA ILE A 157 -1.15 -6.28 13.86
C ILE A 157 -0.42 -6.23 15.21
N ASP A 158 -1.17 -6.12 16.31
CA ASP A 158 -0.61 -6.05 17.66
C ASP A 158 -0.06 -7.39 18.15
N ASP A 159 -0.49 -8.52 17.55
CA ASP A 159 0.00 -9.88 17.83
C ASP A 159 1.43 -10.14 17.29
N ILE A 160 2.07 -9.16 16.57
CA ILE A 160 3.44 -9.20 16.03
C ILE A 160 4.39 -8.35 16.90
#